data_81e97dd557dc2d8db00c6bd71f5605ba
#
_entry.id   81e97dd557dc2d8db00c6bd71f5605ba
#
_cell.length_a   1.000
_cell.length_b   1.000
_cell.length_c   1.000
_cell.angle_alpha   90.00
_cell.angle_beta   90.00
_cell.angle_gamma   90.00
#
_symmetry.space_group_name_H-M   'P 1'
#
loop_
_entity.id
_entity.type
_entity.pdbx_description
1 polymer ?
#
loop_
_entity_poly.entity_id
_entity_poly.type
_entity_poly.pdbx_seq_one_letter_code
_entity_poly.pdbx_strand_id
1 'polypeptide(L)'
;DMLWANLSLITADDLPAVFDVWARHLKTDGLLFFTHFGIDSLQDLISRLNAEGIDCRAPTLIDMHDLGDMLFHHGFYDPVMDTAKLSLSYRAAATFWQDMETLGLWQALQLSDEAAARTVINHMWQSGKPVEITLETIHGHAVKKLLLPEGESAMQFFPRRG
;
A
#
# COMPACT_ATOMS: atom_id res chain seq x y z
N ASP A 1 -7.88 21.31 5.52
CA ASP A 1 -6.62 20.66 5.83
C ASP A 1 -6.45 19.38 5.00
N MET A 2 -5.26 18.77 5.06
CA MET A 2 -4.91 17.64 4.23
C MET A 2 -4.01 16.68 5.02
N LEU A 3 -4.19 15.37 4.82
CA LEU A 3 -3.30 14.32 5.27
C LEU A 3 -2.66 13.67 4.04
N TRP A 4 -1.35 13.51 4.08
CA TRP A 4 -0.58 12.82 3.07
C TRP A 4 0.17 11.64 3.68
N ALA A 5 -0.05 10.43 3.16
CA ALA A 5 0.64 9.21 3.57
C ALA A 5 1.25 8.52 2.35
N ASN A 6 2.57 8.46 2.27
CA ASN A 6 3.27 7.89 1.13
C ASN A 6 3.91 6.55 1.51
N LEU A 7 3.43 5.45 0.94
CA LEU A 7 3.93 4.07 1.08
C LEU A 7 4.12 3.62 2.55
N SER A 8 3.40 4.23 3.49
CA SER A 8 3.57 4.00 4.93
C SER A 8 2.67 2.90 5.50
N LEU A 9 1.80 2.31 4.70
CA LEU A 9 0.81 1.33 5.15
C LEU A 9 1.30 -0.13 5.07
N ILE A 10 2.47 -0.39 4.47
CA ILE A 10 2.94 -1.75 4.20
C ILE A 10 3.15 -2.61 5.46
N THR A 11 3.44 -1.97 6.58
CA THR A 11 3.64 -2.62 7.88
C THR A 11 2.47 -2.43 8.84
N ALA A 12 1.35 -1.92 8.37
CA ALA A 12 0.16 -1.75 9.20
C ALA A 12 -0.61 -3.07 9.30
N ASP A 13 -0.78 -3.56 10.52
CA ASP A 13 -1.50 -4.82 10.79
C ASP A 13 -3.03 -4.65 10.67
N ASP A 14 -3.54 -3.42 10.87
CA ASP A 14 -4.97 -3.09 10.89
C ASP A 14 -5.24 -1.79 10.13
N LEU A 15 -5.47 -1.89 8.82
CA LEU A 15 -5.78 -0.75 7.97
C LEU A 15 -7.07 -0.03 8.36
N PRO A 16 -8.19 -0.72 8.69
CA PRO A 16 -9.38 -0.10 9.24
C PRO A 16 -9.09 0.84 10.41
N ALA A 17 -8.31 0.38 11.39
CA ALA A 17 -7.93 1.21 12.54
C ALA A 17 -7.10 2.44 12.13
N VAL A 18 -6.20 2.30 11.15
CA VAL A 18 -5.44 3.43 10.60
C VAL A 18 -6.37 4.44 9.95
N PHE A 19 -7.34 4.00 9.14
CA PHE A 19 -8.30 4.90 8.48
C PHE A 19 -9.19 5.61 9.48
N ASP A 20 -9.62 4.94 10.54
CA ASP A 20 -10.34 5.58 11.64
C ASP A 20 -9.51 6.68 12.33
N VAL A 21 -8.22 6.43 12.53
CA VAL A 21 -7.30 7.44 13.07
C VAL A 21 -7.17 8.63 12.13
N TRP A 22 -6.95 8.39 10.85
CA TRP A 22 -6.86 9.45 9.85
C TRP A 22 -8.15 10.28 9.77
N ALA A 23 -9.30 9.60 9.77
CA ALA A 23 -10.60 10.25 9.76
C ALA A 23 -10.83 11.13 11.00
N ARG A 24 -10.36 10.73 12.18
CA ARG A 24 -10.47 11.55 13.41
C ARG A 24 -9.59 12.79 13.40
N HIS A 25 -8.46 12.75 12.71
CA HIS A 25 -7.51 13.87 12.67
C HIS A 25 -7.78 14.88 11.56
N LEU A 26 -8.56 14.51 10.54
CA LEU A 26 -8.99 15.41 9.49
C LEU A 26 -10.28 16.15 9.89
N LYS A 27 -10.35 17.42 9.54
CA LYS A 27 -11.60 18.19 9.60
C LYS A 27 -12.56 17.68 8.51
N THR A 28 -13.85 17.93 8.71
CA THR A 28 -14.84 17.73 7.64
C THR A 28 -14.38 18.41 6.36
N ASP A 29 -14.57 17.75 5.23
CA ASP A 29 -14.11 18.16 3.90
C ASP A 29 -12.57 18.25 3.77
N GLY A 30 -11.81 17.78 4.76
CA GLY A 30 -10.38 17.61 4.67
C GLY A 30 -10.01 16.51 3.66
N LEU A 31 -8.88 16.66 3.01
CA LEU A 31 -8.42 15.78 1.94
C LEU A 31 -7.44 14.73 2.47
N LEU A 32 -7.67 13.49 2.09
CA LEU A 32 -6.71 12.40 2.24
C LEU A 32 -6.06 12.11 0.89
N PHE A 33 -4.73 12.08 0.86
CA PHE A 33 -3.94 11.50 -0.24
C PHE A 33 -3.02 10.43 0.30
N PHE A 34 -2.95 9.29 -0.35
CA PHE A 34 -2.04 8.24 0.06
C PHE A 34 -1.56 7.41 -1.12
N THR A 35 -0.44 6.72 -0.89
CA THR A 35 0.04 5.66 -1.77
C THR A 35 0.25 4.39 -0.98
N HIS A 36 0.04 3.24 -1.62
CA HIS A 36 0.25 1.92 -1.06
C HIS A 36 0.80 0.98 -2.12
N PHE A 37 1.27 -0.20 -1.71
CA PHE A 37 1.63 -1.26 -2.64
C PHE A 37 0.38 -2.11 -2.97
N GLY A 38 0.26 -2.48 -4.23
CA GLY A 38 -0.80 -3.36 -4.72
C GLY A 38 -0.40 -4.84 -4.68
N ILE A 39 -1.40 -5.70 -4.88
CA ILE A 39 -1.30 -7.16 -4.75
C ILE A 39 -0.31 -7.81 -5.73
N ASP A 40 -0.02 -7.14 -6.85
CA ASP A 40 0.93 -7.62 -7.87
C ASP A 40 2.40 -7.29 -7.54
N SER A 41 2.67 -6.65 -6.38
CA SER A 41 4.04 -6.29 -6.00
C SER A 41 4.88 -7.51 -5.65
N LEU A 42 6.15 -7.51 -6.08
CA LEU A 42 7.19 -8.50 -5.76
C LEU A 42 6.90 -9.94 -6.23
N GLN A 43 5.91 -10.18 -7.10
CA GLN A 43 5.54 -11.54 -7.53
C GLN A 43 6.72 -12.28 -8.19
N ASP A 44 7.58 -11.58 -8.93
CA ASP A 44 8.77 -12.16 -9.55
C ASP A 44 9.77 -12.65 -8.50
N LEU A 45 9.99 -11.86 -7.44
CA LEU A 45 10.89 -12.19 -6.34
C LEU A 45 10.35 -13.36 -5.52
N ILE A 46 9.06 -13.33 -5.19
CA ILE A 46 8.37 -14.41 -4.46
C ILE A 46 8.45 -15.73 -5.24
N SER A 47 8.13 -15.69 -6.53
CA SER A 47 8.19 -16.86 -7.40
C SER A 47 9.61 -17.43 -7.47
N ARG A 48 10.61 -16.58 -7.52
CA ARG A 48 12.01 -16.99 -7.53
C ARG A 48 12.43 -17.68 -6.25
N LEU A 49 12.10 -17.11 -5.09
CA LEU A 49 12.42 -17.71 -3.79
C LEU A 49 11.73 -19.06 -3.61
N ASN A 50 10.47 -19.17 -4.01
CA ASN A 50 9.73 -20.43 -3.97
C ASN A 50 10.34 -21.49 -4.90
N ALA A 51 10.84 -21.11 -6.07
CA ALA A 51 11.53 -22.03 -6.98
C ALA A 51 12.85 -22.57 -6.41
N GLU A 52 13.52 -21.83 -5.53
CA GLU A 52 14.71 -22.25 -4.80
C GLU A 52 14.39 -22.98 -3.47
N GLY A 53 13.12 -23.33 -3.24
CA GLY A 53 12.67 -24.12 -2.08
C GLY A 53 12.45 -23.31 -0.79
N ILE A 54 12.42 -21.99 -0.87
CA ILE A 54 12.15 -21.11 0.28
C ILE A 54 10.69 -20.72 0.22
N ASP A 55 9.87 -21.18 1.19
CA ASP A 55 8.46 -20.72 1.28
C ASP A 55 8.43 -19.20 1.55
N CYS A 56 8.06 -18.48 0.52
CA CYS A 56 7.95 -17.02 0.53
C CYS A 56 6.54 -16.62 0.12
N ARG A 57 5.89 -15.81 0.94
CA ARG A 57 4.54 -15.30 0.67
C ARG A 57 4.54 -13.79 0.66
N ALA A 58 3.65 -13.24 -0.16
CA ALA A 58 3.38 -11.81 -0.16
C ALA A 58 2.87 -11.33 1.20
N PRO A 59 3.12 -10.07 1.57
CA PRO A 59 2.39 -9.44 2.66
C PRO A 59 0.89 -9.44 2.36
N THR A 60 0.08 -9.20 3.37
CA THR A 60 -1.37 -9.02 3.19
C THR A 60 -1.62 -7.67 2.50
N LEU A 61 -1.54 -7.67 1.18
CA LEU A 61 -1.88 -6.52 0.34
C LEU A 61 -3.35 -6.60 -0.06
N ILE A 62 -3.95 -5.43 -0.23
CA ILE A 62 -5.38 -5.28 -0.51
C ILE A 62 -5.53 -4.70 -1.92
N ASP A 63 -6.53 -5.20 -2.67
CA ASP A 63 -6.89 -4.66 -3.97
C ASP A 63 -7.41 -3.21 -3.84
N MET A 64 -7.21 -2.42 -4.90
CA MET A 64 -7.60 -1.00 -4.89
C MET A 64 -9.10 -0.78 -4.65
N HIS A 65 -9.95 -1.70 -5.11
CA HIS A 65 -11.41 -1.59 -4.94
C HIS A 65 -11.79 -1.83 -3.48
N ASP A 66 -11.25 -2.89 -2.87
CA ASP A 66 -11.47 -3.20 -1.45
C ASP A 66 -10.93 -2.09 -0.56
N LEU A 67 -9.79 -1.48 -0.94
CA LEU A 67 -9.19 -0.35 -0.23
C LEU A 67 -10.08 0.90 -0.31
N GLY A 68 -10.68 1.16 -1.47
CA GLY A 68 -11.66 2.23 -1.69
C GLY A 68 -12.93 2.02 -0.86
N ASP A 69 -13.48 0.81 -0.87
CA ASP A 69 -14.65 0.45 -0.07
C ASP A 69 -14.37 0.57 1.43
N MET A 70 -13.18 0.15 1.86
CA MET A 70 -12.76 0.29 3.25
C MET A 70 -12.70 1.77 3.67
N LEU A 71 -12.13 2.65 2.86
CA LEU A 71 -12.13 4.11 3.12
C LEU A 71 -13.55 4.65 3.25
N PHE A 72 -14.46 4.22 2.35
CA PHE A 72 -15.86 4.65 2.40
C PHE A 72 -16.55 4.26 3.71
N HIS A 73 -16.26 3.09 4.26
CA HIS A 73 -16.80 2.62 5.53
C HIS A 73 -16.14 3.27 6.75
N HIS A 74 -14.92 3.79 6.62
CA HIS A 74 -14.13 4.38 7.70
C HIS A 74 -14.09 5.92 7.70
N GLY A 75 -15.16 6.57 7.25
CA GLY A 75 -15.36 8.00 7.44
C GLY A 75 -14.88 8.88 6.28
N PHE A 76 -14.66 8.30 5.12
CA PHE A 76 -14.36 9.03 3.90
C PHE A 76 -15.49 8.90 2.87
N TYR A 77 -15.56 9.83 1.93
CA TYR A 77 -16.44 9.76 0.77
C TYR A 77 -15.65 10.09 -0.49
N ASP A 78 -16.23 9.73 -1.64
CA ASP A 78 -15.66 9.96 -2.96
C ASP A 78 -14.22 9.42 -3.10
N PRO A 79 -13.95 8.16 -2.69
CA PRO A 79 -12.62 7.58 -2.87
C PRO A 79 -12.34 7.40 -4.35
N VAL A 80 -11.22 7.95 -4.82
CA VAL A 80 -10.70 7.73 -6.18
C VAL A 80 -9.39 6.99 -6.07
N MET A 81 -9.30 5.88 -6.76
CA MET A 81 -8.16 4.98 -6.73
C MET A 81 -7.62 4.76 -8.13
N ASP A 82 -6.30 4.71 -8.24
CA ASP A 82 -5.60 4.40 -9.48
C ASP A 82 -4.40 3.49 -9.18
N THR A 83 -3.96 2.70 -10.16
CA THR A 83 -2.80 1.83 -10.01
C THR A 83 -1.77 2.08 -11.10
N ALA A 84 -0.51 1.87 -10.75
CA ALA A 84 0.60 1.90 -11.71
C ALA A 84 1.57 0.76 -11.43
N LYS A 85 2.14 0.16 -12.50
CA LYS A 85 3.22 -0.83 -12.38
C LYS A 85 4.56 -0.16 -12.63
N LEU A 86 5.49 -0.40 -11.71
CA LEU A 86 6.86 0.09 -11.76
C LEU A 86 7.79 -1.12 -11.89
N SER A 87 8.62 -1.12 -12.94
CA SER A 87 9.74 -2.07 -13.06
C SER A 87 11.02 -1.39 -12.60
N LEU A 88 11.64 -1.94 -11.57
CA LEU A 88 12.89 -1.46 -11.00
C LEU A 88 14.02 -2.41 -11.37
N SER A 89 15.13 -1.87 -11.89
CA SER A 89 16.30 -2.63 -12.33
C SER A 89 17.50 -2.28 -11.48
N TYR A 90 17.98 -3.25 -10.72
CA TYR A 90 19.08 -3.09 -9.76
C TYR A 90 20.38 -3.67 -10.31
N ARG A 91 21.39 -2.84 -10.51
CA ARG A 91 22.72 -3.26 -10.92
C ARG A 91 23.61 -3.70 -9.76
N ALA A 92 23.26 -3.32 -8.54
CA ALA A 92 24.00 -3.61 -7.32
C ALA A 92 23.09 -4.09 -6.21
N ALA A 93 23.51 -5.13 -5.50
CA ALA A 93 22.79 -5.67 -4.36
C ALA A 93 22.58 -4.63 -3.24
N ALA A 94 23.57 -3.76 -3.02
CA ALA A 94 23.48 -2.74 -1.96
C ALA A 94 22.28 -1.80 -2.16
N THR A 95 22.05 -1.32 -3.39
CA THR A 95 20.90 -0.43 -3.68
C THR A 95 19.58 -1.18 -3.54
N PHE A 96 19.53 -2.43 -4.01
CA PHE A 96 18.34 -3.27 -3.82
C PHE A 96 17.98 -3.43 -2.33
N TRP A 97 18.96 -3.80 -1.50
CA TRP A 97 18.72 -4.00 -0.06
C TRP A 97 18.31 -2.71 0.63
N GLN A 98 18.96 -1.59 0.27
CA GLN A 98 18.60 -0.29 0.80
C GLN A 98 17.13 0.06 0.51
N ASP A 99 16.68 -0.14 -0.72
CA ASP A 99 15.29 0.15 -1.11
C ASP A 99 14.31 -0.81 -0.44
N MET A 100 14.58 -2.12 -0.46
CA MET A 100 13.72 -3.12 0.17
C MET A 100 13.51 -2.88 1.67
N GLU A 101 14.56 -2.47 2.37
CA GLU A 101 14.51 -2.17 3.80
C GLU A 101 13.86 -0.81 4.08
N THR A 102 14.20 0.22 3.31
CA THR A 102 13.64 1.58 3.48
C THR A 102 12.14 1.62 3.20
N LEU A 103 11.68 0.88 2.20
CA LEU A 103 10.26 0.79 1.85
C LEU A 103 9.47 -0.20 2.72
N GLY A 104 10.12 -0.91 3.64
CA GLY A 104 9.49 -1.93 4.48
C GLY A 104 9.06 -3.20 3.73
N LEU A 105 9.43 -3.34 2.46
CA LEU A 105 9.01 -4.45 1.62
C LEU A 105 9.61 -5.78 2.07
N TRP A 106 10.87 -5.77 2.51
CA TRP A 106 11.53 -6.97 3.00
C TRP A 106 10.91 -7.48 4.29
N GLN A 107 10.64 -6.59 5.24
CA GLN A 107 10.05 -6.91 6.53
C GLN A 107 8.60 -7.40 6.39
N ALA A 108 7.91 -6.98 5.35
CA ALA A 108 6.54 -7.37 5.08
C ALA A 108 6.43 -8.79 4.44
N LEU A 109 7.49 -9.31 3.82
CA LEU A 109 7.49 -10.67 3.27
C LEU A 109 7.44 -11.70 4.40
N GLN A 110 6.64 -12.75 4.19
CA GLN A 110 6.59 -13.91 5.08
C GLN A 110 7.56 -14.97 4.54
N LEU A 111 8.68 -15.15 5.22
CA LEU A 111 9.77 -16.04 4.80
C LEU A 111 9.93 -17.21 5.77
N SER A 112 10.06 -18.43 5.25
CA SER A 112 10.39 -19.62 6.08
C SER A 112 11.84 -19.62 6.57
N ASP A 113 12.75 -19.03 5.79
CA ASP A 113 14.19 -18.91 6.13
C ASP A 113 14.74 -17.61 5.49
N GLU A 114 14.86 -16.57 6.32
CA GLU A 114 15.37 -15.26 5.89
C GLU A 114 16.84 -15.33 5.44
N ALA A 115 17.67 -16.09 6.12
CA ALA A 115 19.11 -16.19 5.82
C ALA A 115 19.34 -16.87 4.46
N ALA A 116 18.60 -17.95 4.20
CA ALA A 116 18.63 -18.63 2.91
C ALA A 116 18.10 -17.71 1.80
N ALA A 117 16.99 -16.98 2.04
CA ALA A 117 16.43 -16.03 1.09
C ALA A 117 17.43 -14.91 0.72
N ARG A 118 18.11 -14.33 1.71
CA ARG A 118 19.16 -13.33 1.47
C ARG A 118 20.31 -13.91 0.64
N THR A 119 20.69 -15.15 0.89
CA THR A 119 21.75 -15.83 0.13
C THR A 119 21.34 -16.02 -1.33
N VAL A 120 20.13 -16.53 -1.58
CA VAL A 120 19.61 -16.72 -2.94
C VAL A 120 19.56 -15.37 -3.69
N ILE A 121 19.03 -14.35 -3.06
CA ILE A 121 18.94 -13.01 -3.68
C ILE A 121 20.34 -12.47 -4.01
N ASN A 122 21.29 -12.54 -3.08
CA ASN A 122 22.65 -12.06 -3.31
C ASN A 122 23.35 -12.79 -4.46
N HIS A 123 23.03 -14.06 -4.70
CA HIS A 123 23.54 -14.81 -5.83
C HIS A 123 22.98 -14.35 -7.19
N MET A 124 21.85 -13.63 -7.24
CA MET A 124 21.26 -13.17 -8.48
C MET A 124 22.20 -12.23 -9.28
N TRP A 125 23.04 -11.46 -8.59
CA TRP A 125 24.03 -10.57 -9.24
C TRP A 125 25.30 -11.26 -9.74
N GLN A 126 25.53 -12.52 -9.37
CA GLN A 126 26.71 -13.27 -9.83
C GLN A 126 26.70 -13.51 -11.35
N SER A 127 25.54 -13.44 -11.98
CA SER A 127 25.42 -13.53 -13.45
C SER A 127 25.91 -12.27 -14.18
N GLY A 128 26.21 -11.18 -13.46
CA GLY A 128 26.55 -9.86 -14.02
C GLY A 128 25.37 -9.13 -14.66
N LYS A 129 24.17 -9.69 -14.56
CA LYS A 129 22.94 -9.05 -15.07
C LYS A 129 22.24 -8.26 -13.94
N PRO A 130 21.53 -7.19 -14.28
CA PRO A 130 20.70 -6.52 -13.29
C PRO A 130 19.57 -7.45 -12.79
N VAL A 131 19.17 -7.25 -11.54
CA VAL A 131 17.98 -7.88 -10.96
C VAL A 131 16.80 -6.95 -11.17
N GLU A 132 15.73 -7.48 -11.70
CA GLU A 132 14.50 -6.73 -11.94
C GLU A 132 13.43 -7.18 -10.95
N ILE A 133 12.68 -6.22 -10.42
CA ILE A 133 11.48 -6.46 -9.62
C ILE A 133 10.35 -5.57 -10.14
N THR A 134 9.14 -6.08 -10.03
CA THR A 134 7.92 -5.31 -10.34
C THR A 134 7.22 -4.93 -9.05
N LEU A 135 6.85 -3.66 -8.94
CA LEU A 135 5.99 -3.14 -7.89
C LEU A 135 4.71 -2.61 -8.53
N GLU A 136 3.58 -2.94 -7.94
CA GLU A 136 2.34 -2.25 -8.20
C GLU A 136 2.16 -1.16 -7.13
N THR A 137 1.85 0.06 -7.53
CA THR A 137 1.54 1.15 -6.61
C THR A 137 0.08 1.54 -6.77
N ILE A 138 -0.60 1.70 -5.64
CA ILE A 138 -1.95 2.24 -5.55
C ILE A 138 -1.83 3.69 -5.14
N HIS A 139 -2.53 4.56 -5.87
CA HIS A 139 -2.64 5.99 -5.59
C HIS A 139 -4.09 6.29 -5.23
N GLY A 140 -4.32 6.76 -4.02
CA GLY A 140 -5.66 7.02 -3.54
C GLY A 140 -5.84 8.43 -3.01
N HIS A 141 -7.03 8.98 -3.23
CA HIS A 141 -7.49 10.16 -2.50
C HIS A 141 -8.96 10.03 -2.13
N ALA A 142 -9.33 10.69 -1.05
CA ALA A 142 -10.69 10.71 -0.56
C ALA A 142 -10.94 11.98 0.26
N VAL A 143 -12.19 12.28 0.52
CA VAL A 143 -12.62 13.44 1.31
C VAL A 143 -13.21 12.97 2.63
N LYS A 144 -12.88 13.64 3.72
CA LYS A 144 -13.42 13.32 5.05
C LYS A 144 -14.91 13.63 5.11
N LYS A 145 -15.71 12.61 5.48
CA LYS A 145 -17.16 12.76 5.72
C LYS A 145 -17.45 13.66 6.93
N LEU A 146 -18.57 14.38 6.86
CA LEU A 146 -19.22 14.87 8.06
C LEU A 146 -19.79 13.66 8.81
N LEU A 147 -19.21 13.34 9.96
CA LEU A 147 -19.79 12.34 10.87
C LEU A 147 -20.80 13.04 11.76
N LEU A 148 -22.06 12.72 11.57
CA LEU A 148 -23.14 13.18 12.44
C LEU A 148 -23.23 12.28 13.66
N PRO A 149 -23.61 12.81 14.83
CA PRO A 149 -23.96 12.00 15.99
C PRO A 149 -25.04 10.97 15.65
N GLU A 150 -25.04 9.85 16.39
CA GLU A 150 -26.03 8.80 16.19
C GLU A 150 -27.45 9.34 16.36
N GLY A 151 -28.29 9.14 15.35
CA GLY A 151 -29.67 9.69 15.30
C GLY A 151 -29.82 11.04 14.63
N GLU A 152 -28.75 11.70 14.18
CA GLU A 152 -28.81 12.93 13.39
C GLU A 152 -28.63 12.64 11.90
N SER A 153 -29.31 13.37 11.05
CA SER A 153 -29.16 13.33 9.59
C SER A 153 -28.96 14.73 9.02
N ALA A 154 -28.04 14.87 8.08
CA ALA A 154 -27.86 16.12 7.35
C ALA A 154 -29.06 16.38 6.43
N MET A 155 -29.76 17.50 6.61
CA MET A 155 -30.74 17.94 5.63
C MET A 155 -30.05 18.80 4.56
N GLN A 156 -30.05 18.33 3.32
CA GLN A 156 -29.63 19.15 2.18
C GLN A 156 -30.80 20.05 1.73
N PHE A 157 -30.63 21.34 1.88
CA PHE A 157 -31.55 22.30 1.28
C PHE A 157 -31.11 22.60 -0.16
N PHE A 158 -31.89 22.17 -1.11
CA PHE A 158 -31.72 22.59 -2.49
C PHE A 158 -32.55 23.91 -2.66
N PRO A 159 -31.92 25.07 -2.89
CA PRO A 159 -32.68 26.27 -3.20
C PRO A 159 -33.44 26.04 -4.52
N ARG A 160 -34.75 26.21 -4.50
CA ARG A 160 -35.53 26.20 -5.74
C ARG A 160 -34.99 27.34 -6.63
N ARG A 161 -34.49 26.98 -7.79
CA ARG A 161 -34.22 27.96 -8.84
C ARG A 161 -35.56 28.53 -9.26
N GLY A 162 -35.78 29.81 -8.96
CA GLY A 162 -36.89 30.60 -9.47
C GLY A 162 -36.68 30.94 -10.94
#